data_b548bc14524dffcaf81be640fda90c7d
#
_entry.id   b548bc14524dffcaf81be640fda90c7d
#
_cell.length_a   1.000
_cell.length_b   1.000
_cell.length_c   1.000
_cell.angle_alpha   90.00
_cell.angle_beta   90.00
_cell.angle_gamma   90.00
#
_symmetry.space_group_name_H-M   'P 1'
#
loop_
_entity.id
_entity.type
_entity.pdbx_description
1 polymer ?
#
loop_
_entity_poly.entity_id
_entity_poly.type
_entity_poly.pdbx_seq_one_letter_code
_entity_poly.pdbx_strand_id
1 'polypeptide(L)'
;MIKMSFSLKKVRLDSYQKNLRQLSQVVGKAAAGIEGEAKSSILKSSGKYKQYGDHWSSPPGSPPNNDTGNLANSIGHRMTGATSAEVFVSAKYGVPLELGWISKSGNHVPARPFLRPAVEYVAPSFQAACKSILKGGK
;
A
#
# COMPACT_ATOMS: atom_id res chain seq x y z
N MET A 1 -1.56 7.89 -11.40
CA MET A 1 -1.34 6.61 -10.69
C MET A 1 -0.40 6.81 -9.52
N ILE A 2 -0.79 6.36 -8.35
CA ILE A 2 0.12 6.32 -7.19
C ILE A 2 0.91 5.02 -7.25
N LYS A 3 2.20 5.11 -7.09
CA LYS A 3 3.08 3.97 -6.91
C LYS A 3 3.83 4.10 -5.60
N MET A 4 3.84 3.02 -4.81
CA MET A 4 4.69 2.92 -3.63
C MET A 4 5.68 1.80 -3.89
N SER A 5 6.94 2.13 -3.92
CA SER A 5 7.99 1.17 -4.16
C SER A 5 8.91 1.04 -2.94
N PHE A 6 9.43 -0.14 -2.74
CA PHE A 6 10.39 -0.40 -1.70
C PHE A 6 11.44 -1.38 -2.20
N SER A 7 12.64 -1.23 -1.69
CA SER A 7 13.76 -2.09 -2.08
C SER A 7 14.73 -2.25 -0.91
N LEU A 8 15.51 -3.31 -0.95
CA LEU A 8 16.61 -3.52 -0.03
C LEU A 8 17.86 -2.87 -0.62
N LYS A 9 18.27 -1.75 -0.02
CA LYS A 9 19.51 -1.06 -0.37
C LYS A 9 20.53 -1.28 0.75
N LYS A 10 21.80 -1.29 0.40
CA LYS A 10 22.94 -1.41 1.32
C LYS A 10 22.97 -2.71 2.11
N VAL A 11 22.62 -3.82 1.48
CA VAL A 11 22.82 -5.13 2.09
C VAL A 11 24.19 -5.66 1.70
N ARG A 12 25.05 -5.94 2.68
CA ARG A 12 26.29 -6.67 2.44
C ARG A 12 25.95 -8.14 2.20
N LEU A 13 26.22 -8.57 1.01
CA LEU A 13 25.77 -9.89 0.58
C LEU A 13 26.95 -10.78 0.21
N ASP A 14 27.80 -11.05 1.21
CA ASP A 14 28.90 -11.99 1.01
C ASP A 14 28.39 -13.42 0.73
N SER A 15 27.14 -13.71 1.16
CA SER A 15 26.42 -14.92 0.80
C SER A 15 25.22 -14.62 -0.10
N TYR A 16 25.41 -13.71 -1.01
CA TYR A 16 24.38 -13.04 -1.79
C TYR A 16 23.40 -13.99 -2.46
N GLN A 17 23.90 -14.93 -3.23
CA GLN A 17 23.03 -15.82 -3.99
C GLN A 17 22.18 -16.73 -3.10
N LYS A 18 22.72 -17.13 -1.95
CA LYS A 18 22.01 -17.98 -1.00
C LYS A 18 20.78 -17.30 -0.43
N ASN A 19 20.91 -16.01 -0.12
CA ASN A 19 19.86 -15.23 0.53
C ASN A 19 18.94 -14.52 -0.46
N LEU A 20 19.39 -14.33 -1.71
CA LEU A 20 18.67 -13.56 -2.72
C LEU A 20 17.25 -14.11 -2.97
N ARG A 21 17.12 -15.43 -3.11
CA ARG A 21 15.82 -16.07 -3.34
C ARG A 21 14.88 -15.83 -2.17
N GLN A 22 15.37 -15.97 -0.95
CA GLN A 22 14.56 -15.73 0.25
C GLN A 22 14.16 -14.27 0.38
N LEU A 23 15.08 -13.34 0.11
CA LEU A 23 14.78 -11.90 0.13
C LEU A 23 13.76 -11.53 -0.95
N SER A 24 13.87 -12.12 -2.14
CA SER A 24 12.91 -11.92 -3.21
C SER A 24 11.50 -12.36 -2.79
N GLN A 25 11.39 -13.51 -2.14
CA GLN A 25 10.11 -14.01 -1.63
C GLN A 25 9.53 -13.09 -0.55
N VAL A 26 10.36 -12.59 0.35
CA VAL A 26 9.93 -11.67 1.41
C VAL A 26 9.42 -10.35 0.83
N VAL A 27 10.12 -9.81 -0.17
CA VAL A 27 9.70 -8.58 -0.86
C VAL A 27 8.36 -8.79 -1.56
N GLY A 28 8.19 -9.88 -2.30
CA GLY A 28 6.94 -10.20 -2.97
C GLY A 28 5.78 -10.39 -2.01
N LYS A 29 6.03 -11.08 -0.90
CA LYS A 29 5.03 -11.29 0.15
C LYS A 29 4.63 -9.97 0.82
N ALA A 30 5.58 -9.08 1.07
CA ALA A 30 5.30 -7.77 1.63
C ALA A 30 4.44 -6.93 0.68
N ALA A 31 4.76 -6.92 -0.61
CA ALA A 31 3.96 -6.21 -1.61
C ALA A 31 2.53 -6.73 -1.69
N ALA A 32 2.37 -8.05 -1.71
CA ALA A 32 1.05 -8.68 -1.69
C ALA A 32 0.28 -8.37 -0.40
N GLY A 33 0.98 -8.32 0.73
CA GLY A 33 0.40 -7.95 2.02
C GLY A 33 -0.09 -6.51 2.06
N ILE A 34 0.67 -5.58 1.50
CA ILE A 34 0.27 -4.17 1.40
C ILE A 34 -0.98 -4.03 0.52
N GLU A 35 -0.98 -4.68 -0.65
CA GLU A 35 -2.15 -4.69 -1.52
C GLU A 35 -3.39 -5.23 -0.79
N GLY A 36 -3.26 -6.38 -0.15
CA GLY A 36 -4.36 -7.00 0.59
C GLY A 36 -4.88 -6.14 1.73
N GLU A 37 -3.98 -5.52 2.50
CA GLU A 37 -4.35 -4.65 3.61
C GLU A 37 -5.06 -3.39 3.11
N ALA A 38 -4.56 -2.77 2.05
CA ALA A 38 -5.18 -1.59 1.46
C ALA A 38 -6.59 -1.91 0.95
N LYS A 39 -6.76 -3.01 0.22
CA LYS A 39 -8.07 -3.47 -0.27
C LYS A 39 -9.03 -3.75 0.88
N SER A 40 -8.55 -4.47 1.89
CA SER A 40 -9.35 -4.83 3.07
C SER A 40 -9.84 -3.58 3.81
N SER A 41 -8.98 -2.58 3.99
CA SER A 41 -9.34 -1.35 4.67
C SER A 41 -10.46 -0.61 3.95
N ILE A 42 -10.43 -0.56 2.62
CA ILE A 42 -11.48 0.05 1.80
C ILE A 42 -12.78 -0.73 1.92
N LEU A 43 -12.72 -2.06 1.78
CA LEU A 43 -13.91 -2.91 1.80
C LEU A 43 -14.60 -2.93 3.16
N LYS A 44 -13.85 -2.76 4.25
CA LYS A 44 -14.38 -2.71 5.61
C LYS A 44 -14.83 -1.32 6.05
N SER A 45 -14.46 -0.28 5.33
CA SER A 45 -14.81 1.09 5.69
C SER A 45 -16.30 1.33 5.51
N SER A 46 -16.96 1.82 6.55
CA SER A 46 -18.42 2.01 6.57
C SER A 46 -18.85 3.31 7.26
N GLY A 47 -17.92 4.20 7.54
CA GLY A 47 -18.23 5.47 8.17
C GLY A 47 -19.12 6.35 7.29
N LYS A 48 -20.02 7.14 7.91
CA LYS A 48 -20.95 8.03 7.21
C LYS A 48 -20.61 9.47 7.54
N TYR A 49 -19.93 10.15 6.64
CA TYR A 49 -19.53 11.56 6.82
C TYR A 49 -20.37 12.51 5.96
N LYS A 50 -20.32 12.36 4.65
CA LYS A 50 -21.14 13.14 3.71
C LYS A 50 -21.81 12.21 2.71
N GLN A 51 -23.05 12.50 2.39
CA GLN A 51 -23.82 11.74 1.42
C GLN A 51 -23.73 12.36 0.03
N TYR A 52 -23.51 11.51 -0.97
CA TYR A 52 -23.48 11.86 -2.37
C TYR A 52 -24.36 10.85 -3.12
N GLY A 53 -25.61 11.22 -3.37
CA GLY A 53 -26.58 10.25 -3.88
C GLY A 53 -26.82 9.14 -2.85
N ASP A 54 -26.59 7.90 -3.27
CA ASP A 54 -26.73 6.72 -2.40
C ASP A 54 -25.41 6.35 -1.69
N HIS A 55 -24.34 7.06 -2.00
CA HIS A 55 -23.01 6.80 -1.45
C HIS A 55 -22.68 7.73 -0.30
N TRP A 56 -22.11 7.18 0.77
CA TRP A 56 -21.58 7.93 1.89
C TRP A 56 -20.05 7.96 1.83
N SER A 57 -19.46 9.13 1.97
CA SER A 57 -18.01 9.23 2.14
C SER A 57 -17.61 8.85 3.56
N SER A 58 -16.40 8.33 3.70
CA SER A 58 -15.80 8.06 5.02
C SER A 58 -15.39 9.36 5.71
N PRO A 59 -15.23 9.36 7.05
CA PRO A 59 -14.65 10.49 7.76
C PRO A 59 -13.21 10.78 7.28
N PRO A 60 -12.80 12.06 7.33
CA PRO A 60 -11.41 12.44 7.04
C PRO A 60 -10.41 11.60 7.87
N GLY A 61 -9.32 11.18 7.24
CA GLY A 61 -8.29 10.34 7.86
C GLY A 61 -8.60 8.86 7.89
N SER A 62 -9.84 8.46 7.64
CA SER A 62 -10.24 7.06 7.51
C SER A 62 -10.10 6.59 6.07
N PRO A 63 -9.90 5.29 5.82
CA PRO A 63 -9.89 4.77 4.44
C PRO A 63 -11.18 5.11 3.70
N PRO A 64 -11.13 5.27 2.38
CA PRO A 64 -12.34 5.53 1.59
C PRO A 64 -13.36 4.40 1.72
N ASN A 65 -14.64 4.76 1.73
CA ASN A 65 -15.69 3.76 1.68
C ASN A 65 -15.75 3.10 0.31
N ASN A 66 -16.03 1.80 0.30
CA ASN A 66 -16.27 1.08 -0.95
C ASN A 66 -17.61 1.53 -1.55
N ASP A 67 -17.59 1.91 -2.82
CA ASP A 67 -18.80 2.24 -3.57
C ASP A 67 -19.08 1.13 -4.60
N THR A 68 -18.27 1.10 -5.67
CA THR A 68 -18.44 0.13 -6.77
C THR A 68 -17.39 -0.99 -6.76
N GLY A 69 -16.44 -0.93 -5.86
CA GLY A 69 -15.28 -1.82 -5.83
C GLY A 69 -14.14 -1.39 -6.76
N ASN A 70 -14.33 -0.34 -7.56
CA ASN A 70 -13.34 0.09 -8.55
C ASN A 70 -12.01 0.49 -7.90
N LEU A 71 -12.04 1.22 -6.79
CA LEU A 71 -10.81 1.64 -6.11
C LEU A 71 -10.04 0.43 -5.61
N ALA A 72 -10.68 -0.45 -4.86
CA ALA A 72 -10.03 -1.65 -4.34
C ALA A 72 -9.49 -2.53 -5.47
N ASN A 73 -10.26 -2.72 -6.53
CA ASN A 73 -9.84 -3.53 -7.68
C ASN A 73 -8.71 -2.89 -8.48
N SER A 74 -8.50 -1.57 -8.35
CA SER A 74 -7.43 -0.85 -9.03
C SER A 74 -6.08 -0.93 -8.31
N ILE A 75 -6.05 -1.49 -7.10
CA ILE A 75 -4.81 -1.67 -6.33
C ILE A 75 -4.15 -2.96 -6.79
N GLY A 76 -2.86 -2.90 -7.09
CA GLY A 76 -2.09 -4.05 -7.49
C GLY A 76 -0.67 -3.95 -6.99
N HIS A 77 0.10 -5.00 -7.23
CA HIS A 77 1.53 -5.00 -6.93
C HIS A 77 2.28 -5.74 -8.04
N ARG A 78 3.58 -5.48 -8.14
CA ARG A 78 4.46 -6.19 -9.07
C ARG A 78 5.89 -6.13 -8.58
N MET A 79 6.66 -7.15 -8.93
CA MET A 79 8.11 -7.13 -8.74
C MET A 79 8.73 -6.21 -9.79
N THR A 80 9.66 -5.36 -9.36
CA THR A 80 10.42 -4.46 -10.23
C THR A 80 11.88 -4.87 -10.34
N GLY A 81 12.30 -5.84 -9.53
CA GLY A 81 13.63 -6.40 -9.50
C GLY A 81 13.67 -7.60 -8.59
N ALA A 82 14.84 -8.19 -8.40
CA ALA A 82 14.99 -9.36 -7.54
C ALA A 82 14.61 -9.05 -6.08
N THR A 83 14.92 -7.85 -5.60
CA THR A 83 14.67 -7.42 -4.22
C THR A 83 13.90 -6.11 -4.14
N SER A 84 13.10 -5.83 -5.14
CA SER A 84 12.25 -4.64 -5.15
C SER A 84 10.88 -4.94 -5.74
N ALA A 85 9.88 -4.23 -5.25
CA ALA A 85 8.52 -4.34 -5.73
C ALA A 85 7.83 -2.97 -5.60
N GLU A 86 6.72 -2.82 -6.27
CA GLU A 86 5.87 -1.65 -6.10
C GLU A 86 4.42 -2.06 -5.91
N VAL A 87 3.72 -1.27 -5.12
CA VAL A 87 2.25 -1.34 -4.99
C VAL A 87 1.69 -0.10 -5.65
N PHE A 88 0.67 -0.24 -6.45
CA PHE A 88 0.14 0.85 -7.27
C PHE A 88 -1.38 0.90 -7.22
N VAL A 89 -1.92 2.06 -7.55
CA VAL A 89 -3.36 2.29 -7.75
C VAL A 89 -3.55 2.87 -9.13
N SER A 90 -4.31 2.19 -9.98
CA SER A 90 -4.56 2.64 -11.35
C SER A 90 -5.77 3.56 -11.48
N ALA A 91 -6.69 3.58 -10.52
CA ALA A 91 -7.83 4.50 -10.53
C ALA A 91 -7.34 5.96 -10.41
N LYS A 92 -7.84 6.84 -11.27
CA LYS A 92 -7.40 8.25 -11.33
C LYS A 92 -7.67 8.99 -10.03
N TYR A 93 -8.76 8.67 -9.35
CA TYR A 93 -9.13 9.30 -8.08
C TYR A 93 -8.37 8.74 -6.86
N GLY A 94 -7.53 7.74 -7.06
CA GLY A 94 -6.72 7.16 -5.98
C GLY A 94 -5.74 8.15 -5.37
N VAL A 95 -5.05 8.95 -6.19
CA VAL A 95 -4.09 9.96 -5.70
C VAL A 95 -4.78 11.02 -4.85
N PRO A 96 -5.86 11.66 -5.33
CA PRO A 96 -6.57 12.63 -4.50
C PRO A 96 -7.08 12.05 -3.17
N LEU A 97 -7.59 10.83 -3.16
CA LEU A 97 -8.05 10.20 -1.94
C LEU A 97 -6.91 9.98 -0.94
N GLU A 98 -5.78 9.50 -1.41
CA GLU A 98 -4.62 9.25 -0.54
C GLU A 98 -4.07 10.53 0.08
N LEU A 99 -3.98 11.61 -0.71
CA LEU A 99 -3.26 12.84 -0.35
C LEU A 99 -4.17 14.01 0.03
N GLY A 100 -5.47 13.93 -0.28
CA GLY A 100 -6.36 15.07 -0.23
C GLY A 100 -6.19 15.97 -1.45
N TRP A 101 -7.10 16.92 -1.65
CA TRP A 101 -7.02 17.84 -2.79
C TRP A 101 -7.76 19.13 -2.50
N ILE A 102 -7.59 20.11 -3.39
CA ILE A 102 -8.36 21.35 -3.39
C ILE A 102 -9.40 21.25 -4.50
N SER A 103 -10.68 21.42 -4.15
CA SER A 103 -11.77 21.36 -5.10
C SER A 103 -11.78 22.58 -6.03
N LYS A 104 -12.56 22.52 -7.12
CA LYS A 104 -12.70 23.64 -8.06
C LYS A 104 -13.23 24.91 -7.38
N SER A 105 -14.00 24.76 -6.30
CA SER A 105 -14.50 25.89 -5.52
C SER A 105 -13.51 26.42 -4.49
N GLY A 106 -12.28 25.89 -4.44
CA GLY A 106 -11.25 26.31 -3.52
C GLY A 106 -11.29 25.66 -2.14
N ASN A 107 -12.21 24.72 -1.91
CA ASN A 107 -12.33 24.04 -0.62
C ASN A 107 -11.30 22.91 -0.51
N HIS A 108 -10.67 22.83 0.64
CA HIS A 108 -9.74 21.74 0.95
C HIS A 108 -10.54 20.45 1.26
N VAL A 109 -10.25 19.38 0.51
CA VAL A 109 -10.82 18.07 0.78
C VAL A 109 -9.74 17.22 1.46
N PRO A 110 -9.99 16.79 2.71
CA PRO A 110 -8.97 16.08 3.48
C PRO A 110 -8.66 14.69 2.93
N ALA A 111 -7.45 14.22 3.20
CA ALA A 111 -6.98 12.90 2.80
C ALA A 111 -7.78 11.77 3.45
N ARG A 112 -7.95 10.69 2.72
CA ARG A 112 -8.49 9.42 3.19
C ARG A 112 -7.50 8.32 2.83
N PRO A 113 -6.38 8.24 3.56
CA PRO A 113 -5.29 7.35 3.18
C PRO A 113 -5.67 5.87 3.30
N PHE A 114 -5.23 5.07 2.35
CA PHE A 114 -5.44 3.63 2.32
C PHE A 114 -4.15 2.87 1.99
N LEU A 115 -3.21 3.49 1.28
CA LEU A 115 -1.91 2.88 0.97
C LEU A 115 -0.91 3.07 2.10
N ARG A 116 -0.77 4.29 2.60
CA ARG A 116 0.20 4.58 3.66
C ARG A 116 -0.04 3.76 4.92
N PRO A 117 -1.27 3.66 5.46
CA PRO A 117 -1.52 2.80 6.61
C PRO A 117 -1.23 1.33 6.34
N ALA A 118 -1.46 0.85 5.12
CA ALA A 118 -1.15 -0.53 4.73
C ALA A 118 0.36 -0.78 4.75
N VAL A 119 1.16 0.15 4.25
CA VAL A 119 2.63 0.08 4.31
C VAL A 119 3.10 0.06 5.76
N GLU A 120 2.57 0.96 6.59
CA GLU A 120 2.93 1.05 8.01
C GLU A 120 2.58 -0.25 8.76
N TYR A 121 1.48 -0.89 8.40
CA TYR A 121 1.05 -2.15 8.99
C TYR A 121 1.99 -3.30 8.63
N VAL A 122 2.44 -3.38 7.37
CA VAL A 122 3.27 -4.48 6.88
C VAL A 122 4.75 -4.30 7.20
N ALA A 123 5.23 -3.05 7.31
CA ALA A 123 6.65 -2.74 7.46
C ALA A 123 7.35 -3.47 8.61
N PRO A 124 6.78 -3.59 9.83
CA PRO A 124 7.48 -4.30 10.91
C PRO A 124 7.76 -5.76 10.62
N SER A 125 6.79 -6.49 10.07
CA SER A 125 6.97 -7.90 9.72
C SER A 125 7.94 -8.09 8.56
N PHE A 126 7.91 -7.18 7.59
CA PHE A 126 8.87 -7.17 6.49
C PHE A 126 10.30 -6.95 6.99
N GLN A 127 10.51 -5.96 7.85
CA GLN A 127 11.82 -5.67 8.43
C GLN A 127 12.33 -6.84 9.26
N ALA A 128 11.47 -7.45 10.09
CA ALA A 128 11.83 -8.61 10.90
C ALA A 128 12.23 -9.80 10.03
N ALA A 129 11.50 -10.06 8.96
CA ALA A 129 11.81 -11.15 8.03
C ALA A 129 13.16 -10.92 7.32
N CYS A 130 13.44 -9.70 6.90
CA CYS A 130 14.73 -9.36 6.29
C CYS A 130 15.89 -9.56 7.27
N LYS A 131 15.73 -9.08 8.50
CA LYS A 131 16.75 -9.26 9.54
C LYS A 131 17.00 -10.74 9.83
N SER A 132 15.96 -11.54 9.89
CA SER A 132 16.06 -12.97 10.13
C SER A 132 16.88 -13.67 9.03
N ILE A 133 16.62 -13.34 7.76
CA ILE A 133 17.36 -13.91 6.63
C ILE A 133 18.83 -13.51 6.69
N LEU A 134 19.12 -12.23 6.95
CA LEU A 134 20.50 -11.73 6.98
C LEU A 134 21.29 -12.27 8.16
N LYS A 135 20.67 -12.51 9.30
CA LYS A 135 21.30 -13.14 10.47
C LYS A 135 21.42 -14.66 10.30
N GLY A 136 20.43 -15.29 9.68
CA GLY A 136 20.41 -16.73 9.46
C GLY A 136 21.33 -17.21 8.34
N GLY A 137 22.01 -16.30 7.65
CA GLY A 137 23.02 -16.61 6.63
C GLY A 137 24.31 -17.18 7.21
N LYS A 138 24.24 -17.76 8.38
CA LYS A 138 25.39 -18.47 8.97
C LYS A 138 25.66 -19.78 8.26
#